data_cc124cb06e2c1b57900632cec1706d14
#
_entry.id   cc124cb06e2c1b57900632cec1706d14
#
_cell.length_a   1.000
_cell.length_b   1.000
_cell.length_c   1.000
_cell.angle_alpha   90.00
_cell.angle_beta   90.00
_cell.angle_gamma   90.00
#
_symmetry.space_group_name_H-M   'P 1'
#
loop_
_entity.id
_entity.type
_entity.pdbx_description
1 polymer ?
#
loop_
_entity_poly.entity_id
_entity_poly.type
_entity_poly.pdbx_seq_one_letter_code
_entity_poly.pdbx_strand_id
1 'polypeptide(L)'
;MGAASKEAITRRGIIAGSLALLGAGAVAPAPPPAPETVKAVYLSYYGVGDRGIRGQVLDLLGRTELNAVVIDVKGDRGFIPYETRVPLAIEAGTLGPVRLRDLDDLLARLRAKGIYTVARLVAFKDNVLARYRPDWAVIDVATGSPWLDNEGLAWLDPFEEKAWAYPIAVAREAAGKGFQEIQFDYLRFPADGRVGAARYSKPNTQEARLRAISAFLERAREALAPTGASLAVDLFGYTAFNFDDTGIGQRVEELAPLVDYLCPMAYPSGYHRGIPGYGNPVAHPYEVVLETVRRIRERAAHGTARVRPWIQDFRDYAFDRRAFGVSEVRAQMKAAHDAGAAGWMLWNPRNRYSVEALAPERPSSTR
;
A
#
# COMPACT_ATOMS: atom_id res chain seq x y z
N MET A 1 -30.80 -77.93 29.65
CA MET A 1 -29.69 -78.88 29.50
C MET A 1 -28.76 -78.39 28.48
N GLY A 2 -27.70 -78.00 28.80
CA GLY A 2 -26.30 -78.25 28.92
C GLY A 2 -25.61 -77.30 27.95
N ALA A 3 -24.93 -76.46 28.38
CA ALA A 3 -23.60 -76.31 28.97
C ALA A 3 -22.45 -76.24 27.92
N ALA A 4 -21.65 -75.27 28.15
CA ALA A 4 -20.18 -75.10 28.00
C ALA A 4 -19.71 -74.48 26.70
N SER A 5 -19.12 -73.33 26.75
CA SER A 5 -17.94 -72.81 27.40
C SER A 5 -16.68 -72.92 26.54
N LYS A 6 -15.98 -71.78 26.54
CA LYS A 6 -14.52 -71.55 26.37
C LYS A 6 -14.16 -71.00 24.99
N GLU A 7 -13.56 -69.98 25.00
CA GLU A 7 -12.48 -69.18 25.46
C GLU A 7 -11.84 -68.36 24.31
N ALA A 8 -11.87 -67.09 24.44
CA ALA A 8 -11.26 -66.12 23.55
C ALA A 8 -9.77 -65.97 23.88
N ILE A 9 -8.96 -65.85 22.90
CA ILE A 9 -7.61 -65.29 23.09
C ILE A 9 -7.46 -64.06 22.25
N THR A 10 -7.40 -62.95 22.97
CA THR A 10 -7.11 -61.60 22.54
C THR A 10 -5.67 -61.51 21.99
N ARG A 11 -5.54 -61.04 20.76
CA ARG A 11 -4.25 -60.42 20.31
C ARG A 11 -4.53 -58.97 19.99
N ARG A 12 -4.10 -58.08 20.91
CA ARG A 12 -3.95 -56.66 20.68
C ARG A 12 -2.75 -56.43 19.74
N GLY A 13 -3.02 -56.11 18.49
CA GLY A 13 -2.03 -55.56 17.61
C GLY A 13 -1.85 -54.05 17.93
N ILE A 14 -0.68 -53.70 18.47
CA ILE A 14 -0.26 -52.32 18.66
C ILE A 14 0.08 -51.80 17.27
N ILE A 15 -0.80 -50.93 16.70
CA ILE A 15 -0.47 -50.15 15.53
C ILE A 15 0.31 -48.94 16.07
N ALA A 16 1.63 -49.01 15.94
CA ALA A 16 2.51 -47.86 16.13
C ALA A 16 2.25 -46.87 14.98
N GLY A 17 1.39 -45.89 15.23
CA GLY A 17 1.22 -44.76 14.33
C GLY A 17 2.51 -43.94 14.31
N SER A 18 3.22 -43.97 13.21
CA SER A 18 4.31 -43.03 12.93
C SER A 18 3.74 -41.63 12.87
N LEU A 19 3.95 -40.85 13.94
CA LEU A 19 3.77 -39.41 13.90
C LEU A 19 4.83 -38.87 12.93
N ALA A 20 4.41 -38.54 11.71
CA ALA A 20 5.25 -37.76 10.81
C ALA A 20 5.47 -36.40 11.47
N LEU A 21 6.68 -36.14 11.94
CA LEU A 21 7.12 -34.79 12.28
C LEU A 21 6.99 -33.95 11.03
N LEU A 22 5.95 -33.13 11.00
CA LEU A 22 5.86 -32.00 10.09
C LEU A 22 7.08 -31.12 10.40
N GLY A 23 8.04 -31.14 9.47
CA GLY A 23 9.25 -30.36 9.55
C GLY A 23 8.89 -28.90 9.87
N ALA A 24 9.42 -28.39 10.97
CA ALA A 24 9.42 -26.97 11.27
C ALA A 24 10.14 -26.29 10.11
N GLY A 25 9.38 -25.76 9.15
CA GLY A 25 9.92 -24.88 8.13
C GLY A 25 10.68 -23.77 8.85
N ALA A 26 11.95 -23.61 8.52
CA ALA A 26 12.75 -22.54 9.09
C ALA A 26 12.00 -21.21 8.87
N VAL A 27 11.55 -20.61 9.96
CA VAL A 27 10.97 -19.26 9.93
C VAL A 27 12.09 -18.35 9.43
N ALA A 28 11.90 -17.74 8.27
CA ALA A 28 12.87 -16.78 7.77
C ALA A 28 13.12 -15.72 8.85
N PRO A 29 14.37 -15.27 9.03
CA PRO A 29 14.66 -14.23 10.02
C PRO A 29 13.82 -13.00 9.71
N ALA A 30 13.29 -12.36 10.76
CA ALA A 30 12.52 -11.13 10.62
C ALA A 30 13.29 -10.11 9.78
N PRO A 31 12.62 -9.37 8.90
CA PRO A 31 13.29 -8.34 8.10
C PRO A 31 13.94 -7.29 9.02
N PRO A 32 15.06 -6.68 8.61
CA PRO A 32 15.64 -5.60 9.39
C PRO A 32 14.62 -4.46 9.54
N PRO A 33 14.63 -3.74 10.68
CA PRO A 33 13.70 -2.65 10.93
C PRO A 33 13.84 -1.53 9.89
N ALA A 34 12.77 -0.76 9.72
CA ALA A 34 12.81 0.42 8.87
C ALA A 34 13.89 1.41 9.36
N PRO A 35 14.54 2.14 8.45
CA PRO A 35 15.38 3.27 8.82
C PRO A 35 14.60 4.29 9.67
N GLU A 36 15.27 5.00 10.56
CA GLU A 36 14.64 6.06 11.35
C GLU A 36 13.94 7.08 10.45
N THR A 37 14.60 7.46 9.37
CA THR A 37 14.07 8.33 8.33
C THR A 37 14.10 7.62 6.99
N VAL A 38 12.95 7.35 6.39
CA VAL A 38 12.81 6.71 5.09
C VAL A 38 12.78 7.78 4.00
N LYS A 39 13.71 7.70 3.04
CA LYS A 39 13.80 8.55 1.85
C LYS A 39 13.62 7.68 0.62
N ALA A 40 12.40 7.65 0.07
CA ALA A 40 12.05 6.69 -0.97
C ALA A 40 11.64 7.34 -2.29
N VAL A 41 11.80 6.60 -3.36
CA VAL A 41 11.16 6.85 -4.67
C VAL A 41 10.24 5.70 -5.03
N TYR A 42 9.24 6.01 -5.83
CA TYR A 42 8.26 5.04 -6.32
C TYR A 42 8.73 4.37 -7.61
N LEU A 43 8.48 3.09 -7.73
CA LEU A 43 8.70 2.28 -8.94
C LEU A 43 7.37 1.60 -9.29
N SER A 44 6.72 2.13 -10.32
CA SER A 44 5.38 1.72 -10.75
C SER A 44 5.34 0.30 -11.29
N TYR A 45 4.12 -0.26 -11.37
CA TYR A 45 3.85 -1.55 -12.03
C TYR A 45 4.52 -1.65 -13.41
N TYR A 46 4.45 -0.60 -14.23
CA TYR A 46 5.11 -0.58 -15.54
C TYR A 46 6.63 -0.42 -15.43
N GLY A 47 7.08 0.47 -14.54
CA GLY A 47 8.49 0.78 -14.35
C GLY A 47 9.29 -0.41 -13.82
N VAL A 48 8.72 -1.21 -12.92
CA VAL A 48 9.44 -2.37 -12.36
C VAL A 48 9.72 -3.46 -13.40
N GLY A 49 8.85 -3.61 -14.39
CA GLY A 49 9.03 -4.55 -15.49
C GLY A 49 9.92 -4.03 -16.62
N ASP A 50 10.06 -2.71 -16.75
CA ASP A 50 10.93 -2.08 -17.74
C ASP A 50 12.38 -2.00 -17.23
N ARG A 51 13.30 -2.70 -17.92
CA ARG A 51 14.72 -2.75 -17.49
C ARG A 51 15.40 -1.39 -17.49
N GLY A 52 15.04 -0.50 -18.42
CA GLY A 52 15.62 0.83 -18.54
C GLY A 52 15.18 1.74 -17.39
N ILE A 53 13.86 1.81 -17.15
CA ILE A 53 13.28 2.62 -16.05
C ILE A 53 13.76 2.08 -14.70
N ARG A 54 13.65 0.77 -14.49
CA ARG A 54 14.13 0.12 -13.27
C ARG A 54 15.63 0.38 -13.06
N GLY A 55 16.43 0.25 -14.11
CA GLY A 55 17.87 0.54 -14.06
C GLY A 55 18.17 1.97 -13.60
N GLN A 56 17.46 2.96 -14.13
CA GLN A 56 17.60 4.37 -13.73
C GLN A 56 17.25 4.56 -12.24
N VAL A 57 16.16 3.96 -11.75
CA VAL A 57 15.79 4.05 -10.32
C VAL A 57 16.82 3.37 -9.43
N LEU A 58 17.34 2.20 -9.81
CA LEU A 58 18.39 1.51 -9.06
C LEU A 58 19.71 2.30 -9.04
N ASP A 59 20.01 3.03 -10.10
CA ASP A 59 21.18 3.94 -10.16
C ASP A 59 20.99 5.13 -9.21
N LEU A 60 19.79 5.72 -9.14
CA LEU A 60 19.48 6.78 -8.17
C LEU A 60 19.70 6.31 -6.73
N LEU A 61 19.23 5.11 -6.37
CA LEU A 61 19.46 4.53 -5.04
C LEU A 61 20.94 4.35 -4.70
N GLY A 62 21.82 4.24 -5.70
CA GLY A 62 23.26 4.07 -5.50
C GLY A 62 24.05 5.37 -5.37
N ARG A 63 23.50 6.51 -5.80
CA ARG A 63 24.25 7.77 -5.93
C ARG A 63 23.61 8.99 -5.26
N THR A 64 22.48 8.80 -4.58
CA THR A 64 21.76 9.88 -3.90
C THR A 64 21.55 9.55 -2.42
N GLU A 65 20.82 10.42 -1.71
CA GLU A 65 20.47 10.19 -0.29
C GLU A 65 19.33 9.18 -0.08
N LEU A 66 18.82 8.58 -1.15
CA LEU A 66 17.75 7.59 -1.06
C LEU A 66 18.20 6.32 -0.33
N ASN A 67 17.38 5.85 0.58
CA ASN A 67 17.62 4.63 1.35
C ASN A 67 16.47 3.61 1.25
N ALA A 68 15.46 3.92 0.41
CA ALA A 68 14.29 3.07 0.27
C ALA A 68 13.69 3.15 -1.15
N VAL A 69 12.93 2.14 -1.52
CA VAL A 69 12.14 2.12 -2.75
C VAL A 69 10.76 1.52 -2.50
N VAL A 70 9.73 2.18 -3.02
CA VAL A 70 8.36 1.67 -3.03
C VAL A 70 8.09 1.04 -4.38
N ILE A 71 7.72 -0.24 -4.39
CA ILE A 71 7.51 -1.03 -5.62
C ILE A 71 6.05 -1.48 -5.69
N ASP A 72 5.39 -1.24 -6.82
CA ASP A 72 4.07 -1.83 -7.06
C ASP A 72 4.16 -3.34 -7.17
N VAL A 73 3.55 -4.05 -6.25
CA VAL A 73 3.33 -5.50 -6.31
C VAL A 73 1.94 -5.84 -6.86
N LYS A 74 1.01 -4.89 -6.81
CA LYS A 74 -0.29 -4.94 -7.46
C LYS A 74 -0.73 -3.52 -7.82
N GLY A 75 -0.89 -3.24 -9.11
CA GLY A 75 -1.26 -1.94 -9.62
C GLY A 75 -2.78 -1.67 -9.60
N ASP A 76 -3.17 -0.45 -9.96
CA ASP A 76 -4.54 0.07 -9.95
C ASP A 76 -5.49 -0.60 -10.97
N ARG A 77 -4.96 -1.30 -11.96
CA ARG A 77 -5.75 -2.12 -12.89
C ARG A 77 -6.02 -3.54 -12.38
N GLY A 78 -5.46 -3.92 -11.22
CA GLY A 78 -5.56 -5.25 -10.63
C GLY A 78 -4.48 -6.23 -11.07
N PHE A 79 -3.48 -5.79 -11.87
CA PHE A 79 -2.41 -6.65 -12.32
C PHE A 79 -1.25 -6.75 -11.33
N ILE A 80 -0.69 -7.97 -11.25
CA ILE A 80 0.52 -8.32 -10.50
C ILE A 80 1.67 -8.49 -11.51
N PRO A 81 2.87 -7.86 -11.31
CA PRO A 81 3.95 -7.90 -12.30
C PRO A 81 4.79 -9.18 -12.27
N TYR A 82 4.66 -10.03 -11.27
CA TYR A 82 5.44 -11.25 -11.07
C TYR A 82 4.55 -12.50 -11.03
N GLU A 83 5.14 -13.68 -11.14
CA GLU A 83 4.43 -14.96 -11.00
C GLU A 83 4.01 -15.16 -9.54
N THR A 84 2.74 -14.95 -9.29
CA THR A 84 2.11 -15.13 -7.99
C THR A 84 1.72 -16.59 -7.75
N ARG A 85 1.72 -17.00 -6.48
CA ARG A 85 1.19 -18.30 -6.02
C ARG A 85 -0.18 -18.18 -5.35
N VAL A 86 -0.76 -16.98 -5.32
CA VAL A 86 -2.11 -16.75 -4.77
C VAL A 86 -3.14 -17.40 -5.71
N PRO A 87 -3.88 -18.44 -5.27
CA PRO A 87 -4.76 -19.21 -6.16
C PRO A 87 -5.77 -18.32 -6.90
N LEU A 88 -6.46 -17.44 -6.17
CA LEU A 88 -7.45 -16.54 -6.77
C LEU A 88 -6.84 -15.54 -7.76
N ALA A 89 -5.59 -15.13 -7.56
CA ALA A 89 -4.88 -14.30 -8.53
C ALA A 89 -4.62 -15.04 -9.84
N ILE A 90 -4.27 -16.32 -9.75
CA ILE A 90 -4.04 -17.19 -10.91
C ILE A 90 -5.36 -17.42 -11.66
N GLU A 91 -6.43 -17.78 -10.94
CA GLU A 91 -7.75 -18.03 -11.49
C GLU A 91 -8.33 -16.79 -12.19
N ALA A 92 -8.20 -15.61 -11.57
CA ALA A 92 -8.66 -14.34 -12.13
C ALA A 92 -7.78 -13.80 -13.28
N GLY A 93 -6.63 -14.41 -13.55
CA GLY A 93 -5.74 -13.97 -14.62
C GLY A 93 -5.04 -12.63 -14.34
N THR A 94 -4.65 -12.38 -13.08
CA THR A 94 -4.05 -11.10 -12.66
C THR A 94 -2.61 -10.91 -13.12
N LEU A 95 -1.97 -11.95 -13.68
CA LEU A 95 -0.65 -11.81 -14.28
C LEU A 95 -0.77 -11.00 -15.58
N GLY A 96 -0.53 -9.70 -15.47
CA GLY A 96 -0.70 -8.72 -16.56
C GLY A 96 0.38 -8.81 -17.64
N PRO A 97 0.39 -7.84 -18.58
CA PRO A 97 1.37 -7.80 -19.67
C PRO A 97 2.81 -7.52 -19.20
N VAL A 98 2.97 -6.84 -18.07
CA VAL A 98 4.28 -6.57 -17.47
C VAL A 98 4.79 -7.83 -16.75
N ARG A 99 6.06 -8.15 -16.94
CA ARG A 99 6.70 -9.35 -16.38
C ARG A 99 7.98 -9.01 -15.64
N LEU A 100 7.94 -9.13 -14.33
CA LEU A 100 9.12 -9.08 -13.46
C LEU A 100 9.52 -10.52 -13.10
N ARG A 101 10.47 -11.08 -13.83
CA ARG A 101 10.91 -12.47 -13.65
C ARG A 101 11.99 -12.64 -12.59
N ASP A 102 12.66 -11.56 -12.22
CA ASP A 102 13.81 -11.50 -11.33
C ASP A 102 13.52 -10.77 -10.02
N LEU A 103 12.26 -10.85 -9.51
CA LEU A 103 11.87 -10.15 -8.28
C LEU A 103 12.72 -10.57 -7.09
N ASP A 104 12.95 -11.87 -6.90
CA ASP A 104 13.69 -12.39 -5.75
C ASP A 104 15.17 -11.92 -5.80
N ASP A 105 15.79 -11.92 -6.99
CA ASP A 105 17.14 -11.36 -7.20
C ASP A 105 17.17 -9.85 -7.00
N LEU A 106 16.14 -9.13 -7.43
CA LEU A 106 16.02 -7.69 -7.22
C LEU A 106 15.99 -7.36 -5.73
N LEU A 107 15.15 -8.04 -4.96
CA LEU A 107 15.04 -7.85 -3.52
C LEU A 107 16.33 -8.23 -2.79
N ALA A 108 17.00 -9.32 -3.19
CA ALA A 108 18.30 -9.71 -2.64
C ALA A 108 19.37 -8.62 -2.87
N ARG A 109 19.43 -8.05 -4.08
CA ARG A 109 20.37 -6.96 -4.41
C ARG A 109 20.06 -5.67 -3.64
N LEU A 110 18.79 -5.30 -3.48
CA LEU A 110 18.38 -4.14 -2.69
C LEU A 110 18.76 -4.30 -1.23
N ARG A 111 18.47 -5.47 -0.66
CA ARG A 111 18.85 -5.82 0.73
C ARG A 111 20.36 -5.78 0.95
N ALA A 112 21.15 -6.33 0.02
CA ALA A 112 22.61 -6.31 0.10
C ALA A 112 23.19 -4.89 0.10
N LYS A 113 22.45 -3.93 -0.47
CA LYS A 113 22.81 -2.49 -0.47
C LYS A 113 22.18 -1.74 0.72
N GLY A 114 21.52 -2.38 1.65
CA GLY A 114 20.84 -1.74 2.77
C GLY A 114 19.61 -0.91 2.38
N ILE A 115 19.04 -1.14 1.20
CA ILE A 115 17.86 -0.40 0.72
C ILE A 115 16.60 -1.03 1.31
N TYR A 116 15.81 -0.21 1.99
CA TYR A 116 14.50 -0.58 2.54
C TYR A 116 13.47 -0.73 1.43
N THR A 117 12.71 -1.83 1.45
CA THR A 117 11.77 -2.17 0.39
C THR A 117 10.33 -2.15 0.88
N VAL A 118 9.51 -1.34 0.22
CA VAL A 118 8.08 -1.21 0.48
C VAL A 118 7.30 -1.82 -0.69
N ALA A 119 6.43 -2.78 -0.42
CA ALA A 119 5.49 -3.32 -1.39
C ALA A 119 4.21 -2.49 -1.38
N ARG A 120 3.99 -1.67 -2.41
CA ARG A 120 2.71 -0.97 -2.58
C ARG A 120 1.70 -1.89 -3.26
N LEU A 121 0.51 -1.99 -2.67
CA LEU A 121 -0.56 -2.85 -3.10
C LEU A 121 -1.87 -2.07 -3.15
N VAL A 122 -2.45 -1.96 -4.35
CA VAL A 122 -3.78 -1.36 -4.53
C VAL A 122 -4.85 -2.33 -4.04
N ALA A 123 -5.65 -1.93 -3.03
CA ALA A 123 -6.59 -2.82 -2.37
C ALA A 123 -7.89 -3.00 -3.17
N PHE A 124 -8.79 -2.01 -3.15
CA PHE A 124 -10.15 -2.16 -3.68
C PHE A 124 -10.36 -1.68 -5.12
N LYS A 125 -9.49 -0.81 -5.66
CA LYS A 125 -9.50 -0.48 -7.09
C LYS A 125 -8.89 -1.63 -7.88
N ASP A 126 -9.71 -2.60 -8.28
CA ASP A 126 -9.25 -3.84 -8.91
C ASP A 126 -10.15 -4.25 -10.08
N ASN A 127 -9.79 -3.77 -11.26
CA ASN A 127 -10.58 -4.03 -12.45
C ASN A 127 -10.57 -5.51 -12.90
N VAL A 128 -9.52 -6.26 -12.59
CA VAL A 128 -9.43 -7.69 -12.95
C VAL A 128 -10.34 -8.50 -12.05
N LEU A 129 -10.16 -8.41 -10.73
CA LEU A 129 -10.94 -9.23 -9.80
C LEU A 129 -12.40 -8.82 -9.74
N ALA A 130 -12.72 -7.52 -9.79
CA ALA A 130 -14.11 -7.06 -9.80
C ALA A 130 -14.90 -7.53 -11.03
N ARG A 131 -14.24 -7.73 -12.19
CA ARG A 131 -14.86 -8.32 -13.38
C ARG A 131 -14.94 -9.84 -13.32
N TYR A 132 -13.96 -10.49 -12.70
CA TYR A 132 -13.96 -11.94 -12.48
C TYR A 132 -14.99 -12.36 -11.42
N ARG A 133 -15.16 -11.54 -10.37
CA ARG A 133 -16.13 -11.74 -9.27
C ARG A 133 -17.09 -10.55 -9.17
N PRO A 134 -18.05 -10.44 -10.11
CA PRO A 134 -19.02 -9.34 -10.07
C PRO A 134 -19.87 -9.33 -8.79
N ASP A 135 -20.02 -10.48 -8.13
CA ASP A 135 -20.67 -10.63 -6.83
C ASP A 135 -19.89 -9.98 -5.67
N TRP A 136 -18.64 -9.62 -5.88
CA TRP A 136 -17.80 -8.88 -4.93
C TRP A 136 -17.54 -7.44 -5.34
N ALA A 137 -18.09 -7.00 -6.45
CA ALA A 137 -17.86 -5.68 -7.01
C ALA A 137 -18.87 -4.64 -6.49
N VAL A 138 -18.46 -3.38 -6.50
CA VAL A 138 -19.40 -2.26 -6.48
C VAL A 138 -20.22 -2.32 -7.77
N ILE A 139 -21.55 -2.18 -7.67
CA ILE A 139 -22.47 -2.38 -8.80
C ILE A 139 -23.09 -1.04 -9.23
N ASP A 140 -23.12 -0.78 -10.53
CA ASP A 140 -23.90 0.34 -11.10
C ASP A 140 -25.40 0.01 -11.05
N VAL A 141 -26.19 0.87 -10.38
CA VAL A 141 -27.64 0.65 -10.17
C VAL A 141 -28.42 0.65 -11.48
N ALA A 142 -27.95 1.30 -12.53
CA ALA A 142 -28.65 1.41 -13.79
C ALA A 142 -28.43 0.18 -14.68
N THR A 143 -27.26 -0.43 -14.63
CA THR A 143 -26.88 -1.54 -15.52
C THR A 143 -26.83 -2.90 -14.85
N GLY A 144 -26.72 -2.94 -13.52
CA GLY A 144 -26.47 -4.18 -12.76
C GLY A 144 -25.08 -4.79 -12.97
N SER A 145 -24.20 -4.10 -13.68
CA SER A 145 -22.82 -4.51 -13.96
C SER A 145 -21.86 -3.87 -12.94
N PRO A 146 -20.59 -4.32 -12.86
CA PRO A 146 -19.60 -3.64 -12.05
C PRO A 146 -19.52 -2.14 -12.38
N TRP A 147 -19.61 -1.31 -11.33
CA TRP A 147 -19.51 0.14 -11.43
C TRP A 147 -18.09 0.55 -11.85
N LEU A 148 -17.98 1.61 -12.66
CA LEU A 148 -16.70 2.09 -13.17
C LEU A 148 -16.43 3.53 -12.71
N ASP A 149 -15.19 3.79 -12.31
CA ASP A 149 -14.68 5.12 -12.02
C ASP A 149 -14.42 5.94 -13.30
N ASN A 150 -13.88 7.16 -13.15
CA ASN A 150 -13.58 8.05 -14.29
C ASN A 150 -12.50 7.48 -15.23
N GLU A 151 -11.70 6.52 -14.79
CA GLU A 151 -10.70 5.83 -15.62
C GLU A 151 -11.27 4.58 -16.32
N GLY A 152 -12.56 4.28 -16.11
CA GLY A 152 -13.22 3.08 -16.64
C GLY A 152 -12.80 1.80 -15.92
N LEU A 153 -12.35 1.89 -14.68
CA LEU A 153 -11.89 0.75 -13.87
C LEU A 153 -12.94 0.38 -12.84
N ALA A 154 -13.15 -0.92 -12.70
CA ALA A 154 -14.05 -1.49 -11.71
C ALA A 154 -13.40 -1.60 -10.33
N TRP A 155 -14.24 -1.61 -9.29
CA TRP A 155 -13.84 -1.67 -7.89
C TRP A 155 -14.48 -2.83 -7.17
N LEU A 156 -13.73 -3.46 -6.28
CA LEU A 156 -14.29 -4.36 -5.27
C LEU A 156 -15.09 -3.55 -4.26
N ASP A 157 -16.17 -4.13 -3.76
CA ASP A 157 -16.95 -3.53 -2.69
C ASP A 157 -16.20 -3.65 -1.36
N PRO A 158 -15.80 -2.53 -0.73
CA PRO A 158 -15.09 -2.60 0.54
C PRO A 158 -15.91 -3.22 1.69
N PHE A 159 -17.23 -3.34 1.54
CA PHE A 159 -18.08 -4.05 2.51
C PHE A 159 -18.12 -5.56 2.32
N GLU A 160 -17.65 -6.08 1.17
CA GLU A 160 -17.65 -7.53 0.91
C GLU A 160 -16.40 -8.17 1.54
N GLU A 161 -16.57 -8.70 2.74
CA GLU A 161 -15.47 -9.26 3.53
C GLU A 161 -14.75 -10.44 2.86
N LYS A 162 -15.46 -11.20 1.98
CA LYS A 162 -14.83 -12.28 1.21
C LYS A 162 -13.77 -11.77 0.24
N ALA A 163 -13.97 -10.56 -0.29
CA ALA A 163 -13.01 -9.94 -1.19
C ALA A 163 -11.70 -9.56 -0.49
N TRP A 164 -11.71 -9.33 0.83
CA TRP A 164 -10.53 -8.91 1.60
C TRP A 164 -9.42 -9.97 1.63
N ALA A 165 -9.80 -11.25 1.58
CA ALA A 165 -8.83 -12.35 1.61
C ALA A 165 -7.81 -12.27 0.46
N TYR A 166 -8.22 -11.74 -0.69
CA TYR A 166 -7.37 -11.64 -1.86
C TYR A 166 -6.22 -10.63 -1.71
N PRO A 167 -6.45 -9.32 -1.46
CA PRO A 167 -5.36 -8.37 -1.27
C PRO A 167 -4.50 -8.73 -0.05
N ILE A 168 -5.06 -9.33 1.00
CA ILE A 168 -4.31 -9.81 2.16
C ILE A 168 -3.40 -10.99 1.78
N ALA A 169 -3.87 -11.92 0.94
CA ALA A 169 -3.03 -13.02 0.46
C ALA A 169 -1.86 -12.53 -0.40
N VAL A 170 -2.09 -11.55 -1.30
CA VAL A 170 -1.02 -10.91 -2.08
C VAL A 170 -0.03 -10.18 -1.17
N ALA A 171 -0.51 -9.48 -0.15
CA ALA A 171 0.33 -8.81 0.86
C ALA A 171 1.23 -9.81 1.60
N ARG A 172 0.66 -10.94 2.06
CA ARG A 172 1.44 -12.02 2.71
C ARG A 172 2.49 -12.63 1.78
N GLU A 173 2.13 -12.84 0.52
CA GLU A 173 3.09 -13.34 -0.48
C GLU A 173 4.24 -12.35 -0.67
N ALA A 174 3.96 -11.06 -0.83
CA ALA A 174 4.98 -10.01 -0.96
C ALA A 174 5.90 -9.95 0.27
N ALA A 175 5.35 -9.97 1.48
CA ALA A 175 6.14 -10.04 2.70
C ALA A 175 7.00 -11.32 2.77
N GLY A 176 6.45 -12.47 2.38
CA GLY A 176 7.15 -13.74 2.29
C GLY A 176 8.30 -13.76 1.27
N LYS A 177 8.22 -12.92 0.23
CA LYS A 177 9.31 -12.69 -0.73
C LYS A 177 10.43 -11.80 -0.18
N GLY A 178 10.19 -11.11 0.94
CA GLY A 178 11.18 -10.34 1.66
C GLY A 178 11.04 -8.82 1.52
N PHE A 179 9.88 -8.33 1.13
CA PHE A 179 9.53 -6.93 1.36
C PHE A 179 9.44 -6.67 2.87
N GLN A 180 9.98 -5.54 3.30
CA GLN A 180 10.06 -5.17 4.71
C GLN A 180 8.83 -4.42 5.21
N GLU A 181 8.05 -3.86 4.27
CA GLU A 181 6.81 -3.14 4.54
C GLU A 181 5.77 -3.45 3.47
N ILE A 182 4.52 -3.57 3.91
CA ILE A 182 3.34 -3.65 3.03
C ILE A 182 2.58 -2.34 3.18
N GLN A 183 2.37 -1.66 2.06
CA GLN A 183 1.65 -0.40 1.99
C GLN A 183 0.39 -0.58 1.14
N PHE A 184 -0.78 -0.46 1.78
CA PHE A 184 -2.06 -0.50 1.08
C PHE A 184 -2.44 0.88 0.55
N ASP A 185 -2.61 0.98 -0.75
CA ASP A 185 -3.23 2.12 -1.41
C ASP A 185 -4.65 1.77 -1.89
N TYR A 186 -5.46 2.78 -2.20
CA TYR A 186 -6.88 2.60 -2.52
C TYR A 186 -7.63 1.71 -1.51
N LEU A 187 -7.18 1.74 -0.25
CA LEU A 187 -7.89 1.17 0.88
C LEU A 187 -8.96 2.18 1.32
N ARG A 188 -9.96 2.34 0.50
CA ARG A 188 -11.02 3.34 0.61
C ARG A 188 -12.18 3.03 -0.32
N PHE A 189 -13.29 3.75 -0.12
CA PHE A 189 -14.41 3.75 -1.05
C PHE A 189 -14.10 4.64 -2.26
N PRO A 190 -14.74 4.38 -3.43
CA PRO A 190 -14.66 5.25 -4.60
C PRO A 190 -15.02 6.71 -4.28
N ALA A 191 -14.27 7.66 -4.87
CA ALA A 191 -14.46 9.09 -4.65
C ALA A 191 -14.62 9.89 -5.95
N ASP A 192 -14.54 9.25 -7.11
CA ASP A 192 -14.70 9.86 -8.42
C ASP A 192 -15.70 9.07 -9.27
N GLY A 193 -16.01 9.55 -10.47
CA GLY A 193 -17.02 8.94 -11.30
C GLY A 193 -18.45 9.23 -10.81
N ARG A 194 -19.41 8.44 -11.29
CA ARG A 194 -20.82 8.57 -10.91
C ARG A 194 -21.08 7.83 -9.56
N VAL A 195 -20.48 8.33 -8.47
CA VAL A 195 -20.59 7.69 -7.14
C VAL A 195 -22.03 7.54 -6.67
N GLY A 196 -22.95 8.40 -7.08
CA GLY A 196 -24.38 8.28 -6.79
C GLY A 196 -25.07 7.09 -7.46
N ALA A 197 -24.45 6.49 -8.49
CA ALA A 197 -24.92 5.27 -9.13
C ALA A 197 -24.24 4.00 -8.55
N ALA A 198 -23.30 4.14 -7.63
CA ALA A 198 -22.61 3.03 -7.00
C ALA A 198 -23.49 2.40 -5.91
N ARG A 199 -23.77 1.11 -6.04
CA ARG A 199 -24.47 0.31 -5.03
C ARG A 199 -23.50 -0.66 -4.39
N TYR A 200 -23.56 -0.72 -3.07
CA TYR A 200 -22.76 -1.59 -2.22
C TYR A 200 -23.59 -2.70 -1.59
N SER A 201 -22.93 -3.71 -1.04
CA SER A 201 -23.58 -4.84 -0.35
C SER A 201 -24.20 -4.45 1.01
N LYS A 202 -23.74 -3.32 1.60
CA LYS A 202 -24.27 -2.76 2.85
C LYS A 202 -24.63 -1.28 2.68
N PRO A 203 -25.45 -0.69 3.58
CA PRO A 203 -25.70 0.76 3.57
C PRO A 203 -24.40 1.57 3.66
N ASN A 204 -24.22 2.50 2.71
CA ASN A 204 -23.01 3.29 2.60
C ASN A 204 -23.04 4.53 3.54
N THR A 205 -23.02 4.28 4.85
CA THR A 205 -22.92 5.31 5.88
C THR A 205 -21.47 5.51 6.31
N GLN A 206 -21.14 6.70 6.83
CA GLN A 206 -19.81 7.00 7.37
C GLN A 206 -19.34 5.94 8.37
N GLU A 207 -20.20 5.60 9.30
CA GLU A 207 -19.92 4.63 10.36
C GLU A 207 -19.65 3.21 9.79
N ALA A 208 -20.42 2.80 8.79
CA ALA A 208 -20.20 1.51 8.13
C ALA A 208 -18.88 1.50 7.35
N ARG A 209 -18.55 2.60 6.63
CA ARG A 209 -17.28 2.72 5.90
C ARG A 209 -16.09 2.66 6.85
N LEU A 210 -16.11 3.42 7.96
CA LEU A 210 -15.03 3.39 8.96
C LEU A 210 -14.84 1.99 9.52
N ARG A 211 -15.92 1.31 9.92
CA ARG A 211 -15.83 -0.08 10.41
C ARG A 211 -15.23 -1.04 9.37
N ALA A 212 -15.61 -0.92 8.10
CA ALA A 212 -15.11 -1.82 7.06
C ALA A 212 -13.60 -1.64 6.84
N ILE A 213 -13.11 -0.39 6.75
CA ILE A 213 -11.69 -0.12 6.54
C ILE A 213 -10.86 -0.52 7.76
N SER A 214 -11.34 -0.22 8.98
CA SER A 214 -10.66 -0.63 10.23
C SER A 214 -10.57 -2.15 10.34
N ALA A 215 -11.69 -2.86 10.12
CA ALA A 215 -11.71 -4.33 10.19
C ALA A 215 -10.81 -4.99 9.11
N PHE A 216 -10.71 -4.40 7.92
CA PHE A 216 -9.73 -4.85 6.93
C PHE A 216 -8.29 -4.74 7.45
N LEU A 217 -7.92 -3.60 8.04
CA LEU A 217 -6.57 -3.38 8.58
C LEU A 217 -6.26 -4.31 9.76
N GLU A 218 -7.23 -4.57 10.63
CA GLU A 218 -7.08 -5.54 11.71
C GLU A 218 -6.74 -6.94 11.16
N ARG A 219 -7.51 -7.42 10.17
CA ARG A 219 -7.23 -8.70 9.51
C ARG A 219 -5.89 -8.72 8.76
N ALA A 220 -5.55 -7.61 8.11
CA ALA A 220 -4.26 -7.49 7.44
C ALA A 220 -3.10 -7.54 8.43
N ARG A 221 -3.20 -6.84 9.56
CA ARG A 221 -2.20 -6.87 10.65
C ARG A 221 -2.03 -8.27 11.21
N GLU A 222 -3.12 -8.96 11.53
CA GLU A 222 -3.07 -10.37 11.98
C GLU A 222 -2.36 -11.27 10.96
N ALA A 223 -2.73 -11.13 9.69
CA ALA A 223 -2.18 -11.95 8.62
C ALA A 223 -0.69 -11.68 8.35
N LEU A 224 -0.21 -10.46 8.58
CA LEU A 224 1.17 -10.02 8.38
C LEU A 224 2.05 -10.21 9.61
N ALA A 225 1.50 -10.30 10.81
CA ALA A 225 2.26 -10.43 12.06
C ALA A 225 3.35 -11.52 12.03
N PRO A 226 3.13 -12.74 11.49
CA PRO A 226 4.15 -13.78 11.41
C PRO A 226 5.31 -13.44 10.48
N THR A 227 5.17 -12.45 9.59
CA THR A 227 6.20 -12.07 8.60
C THR A 227 7.17 -11.03 9.14
N GLY A 228 6.79 -10.30 10.18
CA GLY A 228 7.54 -9.17 10.74
C GLY A 228 7.58 -7.94 9.83
N ALA A 229 6.83 -7.92 8.72
CA ALA A 229 6.73 -6.75 7.85
C ALA A 229 5.90 -5.66 8.50
N SER A 230 6.32 -4.40 8.34
CA SER A 230 5.54 -3.24 8.77
C SER A 230 4.28 -3.07 7.91
N LEU A 231 3.23 -2.52 8.49
CA LEU A 231 1.97 -2.23 7.82
C LEU A 231 1.80 -0.71 7.65
N ALA A 232 1.58 -0.28 6.42
CA ALA A 232 1.34 1.11 6.06
C ALA A 232 0.04 1.27 5.28
N VAL A 233 -0.56 2.46 5.34
CA VAL A 233 -1.74 2.82 4.56
C VAL A 233 -1.59 4.20 3.93
N ASP A 234 -1.92 4.30 2.66
CA ASP A 234 -1.98 5.57 1.93
C ASP A 234 -3.29 6.30 2.26
N LEU A 235 -3.17 7.57 2.60
CA LEU A 235 -4.28 8.43 2.93
C LEU A 235 -4.51 9.48 1.85
N PHE A 236 -5.77 9.73 1.54
CA PHE A 236 -6.15 10.87 0.73
C PHE A 236 -5.75 12.16 1.45
N GLY A 237 -5.07 13.09 0.76
CA GLY A 237 -4.49 14.27 1.40
C GLY A 237 -5.46 15.09 2.24
N TYR A 238 -6.72 15.21 1.79
CA TYR A 238 -7.75 15.96 2.53
C TYR A 238 -8.14 15.33 3.88
N THR A 239 -7.76 14.09 4.18
CA THR A 239 -7.96 13.52 5.54
C THR A 239 -7.26 14.32 6.62
N ALA A 240 -6.22 15.09 6.28
CA ALA A 240 -5.55 16.00 7.19
C ALA A 240 -6.45 17.17 7.66
N PHE A 241 -7.41 17.56 6.82
CA PHE A 241 -8.24 18.75 7.01
C PHE A 241 -9.70 18.42 7.33
N ASN A 242 -10.17 17.23 6.97
CA ASN A 242 -11.52 16.75 7.25
C ASN A 242 -11.54 15.95 8.55
N PHE A 243 -12.52 16.21 9.41
CA PHE A 243 -12.71 15.48 10.67
C PHE A 243 -13.71 14.31 10.55
N ASP A 244 -14.40 14.23 9.41
CA ASP A 244 -15.21 13.07 9.03
C ASP A 244 -14.34 12.00 8.34
N ASP A 245 -14.97 11.00 7.72
CA ASP A 245 -14.28 9.94 6.97
C ASP A 245 -13.91 10.35 5.54
N THR A 246 -13.97 11.63 5.20
CA THR A 246 -13.73 12.18 3.85
C THR A 246 -14.66 11.57 2.79
N GLY A 247 -15.77 10.94 3.21
CA GLY A 247 -16.69 10.21 2.33
C GLY A 247 -16.14 8.89 1.78
N ILE A 248 -14.98 8.45 2.23
CA ILE A 248 -14.23 7.31 1.67
C ILE A 248 -13.81 6.25 2.71
N GLY A 249 -14.22 6.41 3.96
CA GLY A 249 -13.87 5.50 5.04
C GLY A 249 -12.48 5.74 5.64
N GLN A 250 -11.87 6.88 5.40
CA GLN A 250 -10.56 7.24 5.97
C GLN A 250 -10.69 8.37 7.00
N ARG A 251 -10.41 8.05 8.26
CA ARG A 251 -10.29 9.01 9.37
C ARG A 251 -9.01 8.70 10.15
N VAL A 252 -8.19 9.72 10.38
CA VAL A 252 -6.85 9.57 10.96
C VAL A 252 -6.89 8.84 12.31
N GLU A 253 -7.80 9.25 13.19
CA GLU A 253 -7.94 8.73 14.56
C GLU A 253 -8.28 7.22 14.58
N GLU A 254 -9.06 6.75 13.60
CA GLU A 254 -9.45 5.34 13.50
C GLU A 254 -8.32 4.47 12.92
N LEU A 255 -7.49 5.03 12.03
CA LEU A 255 -6.48 4.27 11.31
C LEU A 255 -5.13 4.25 12.05
N ALA A 256 -4.80 5.32 12.78
CA ALA A 256 -3.50 5.44 13.47
C ALA A 256 -3.19 4.30 14.45
N PRO A 257 -4.14 3.73 15.22
CA PRO A 257 -3.86 2.59 16.09
C PRO A 257 -3.60 1.27 15.33
N LEU A 258 -4.00 1.19 14.05
CA LEU A 258 -4.06 -0.06 13.28
C LEU A 258 -2.84 -0.28 12.37
N VAL A 259 -1.99 0.73 12.17
CA VAL A 259 -0.87 0.68 11.23
C VAL A 259 0.43 1.18 11.86
N ASP A 260 1.56 0.88 11.22
CA ASP A 260 2.87 1.40 11.64
C ASP A 260 3.16 2.74 10.96
N TYR A 261 2.60 2.95 9.75
CA TYR A 261 2.76 4.21 9.01
C TYR A 261 1.45 4.69 8.40
N LEU A 262 1.18 5.98 8.58
CA LEU A 262 0.18 6.74 7.83
C LEU A 262 0.90 7.52 6.72
N CYS A 263 0.50 7.31 5.48
CA CYS A 263 1.18 7.85 4.31
C CYS A 263 0.26 8.81 3.53
N PRO A 264 0.11 10.06 3.97
CA PRO A 264 -0.76 11.01 3.28
C PRO A 264 -0.20 11.40 1.91
N MET A 265 -1.07 11.41 0.90
CA MET A 265 -0.78 11.94 -0.42
C MET A 265 -0.77 13.46 -0.37
N ALA A 266 0.36 14.06 0.06
CA ALA A 266 0.53 15.50 0.24
C ALA A 266 0.94 16.21 -1.05
N TYR A 267 0.37 15.79 -2.19
CA TYR A 267 0.62 16.40 -3.48
C TYR A 267 -0.07 17.76 -3.60
N PRO A 268 0.63 18.89 -3.76
CA PRO A 268 -0.02 20.19 -3.96
C PRO A 268 -1.08 20.18 -5.04
N SER A 269 -0.86 19.51 -6.18
CA SER A 269 -1.85 19.36 -7.24
C SER A 269 -3.11 18.57 -6.85
N GLY A 270 -3.07 17.78 -5.79
CA GLY A 270 -4.20 16.99 -5.30
C GLY A 270 -5.22 17.78 -4.49
N TYR A 271 -4.85 18.96 -4.02
CA TYR A 271 -5.70 19.82 -3.20
C TYR A 271 -6.49 20.83 -4.05
N HIS A 272 -7.29 20.34 -4.97
CA HIS A 272 -8.01 21.13 -6.00
C HIS A 272 -8.98 22.21 -5.44
N ARG A 273 -9.34 22.14 -4.15
CA ARG A 273 -10.13 23.16 -3.43
C ARG A 273 -9.26 24.08 -2.57
N GLY A 274 -7.93 23.97 -2.68
CA GLY A 274 -7.01 24.62 -1.74
C GLY A 274 -6.96 23.93 -0.37
N ILE A 275 -6.16 24.50 0.51
CA ILE A 275 -6.14 24.20 1.95
C ILE A 275 -6.33 25.51 2.74
N PRO A 276 -6.66 25.48 4.03
CA PRO A 276 -6.81 26.70 4.82
C PRO A 276 -5.59 27.62 4.70
N GLY A 277 -5.82 28.86 4.25
CA GLY A 277 -4.78 29.87 4.00
C GLY A 277 -4.10 29.81 2.63
N TYR A 278 -4.32 28.75 1.82
CA TYR A 278 -3.62 28.55 0.54
C TYR A 278 -4.60 28.09 -0.55
N GLY A 279 -5.20 29.07 -1.26
CA GLY A 279 -6.15 28.80 -2.35
C GLY A 279 -5.50 28.23 -3.63
N ASN A 280 -4.21 28.48 -3.83
CA ASN A 280 -3.39 27.88 -4.90
C ASN A 280 -2.25 27.04 -4.31
N PRO A 281 -2.49 25.77 -3.94
CA PRO A 281 -1.52 24.92 -3.24
C PRO A 281 -0.21 24.70 -4.01
N VAL A 282 -0.25 24.67 -5.33
CA VAL A 282 0.96 24.43 -6.15
C VAL A 282 1.96 25.60 -6.10
N ALA A 283 1.51 26.79 -5.66
CA ALA A 283 2.40 27.91 -5.38
C ALA A 283 3.05 27.84 -3.99
N HIS A 284 2.58 26.92 -3.13
CA HIS A 284 2.98 26.81 -1.73
C HIS A 284 3.31 25.36 -1.34
N PRO A 285 4.26 24.70 -2.08
CA PRO A 285 4.53 23.27 -1.86
C PRO A 285 5.08 22.96 -0.46
N TYR A 286 5.82 23.87 0.15
CA TYR A 286 6.33 23.74 1.51
C TYR A 286 5.17 23.74 2.53
N GLU A 287 4.32 24.74 2.48
CA GLU A 287 3.22 24.91 3.44
C GLU A 287 2.18 23.79 3.33
N VAL A 288 1.89 23.33 2.11
CA VAL A 288 0.97 22.22 1.88
C VAL A 288 1.45 20.94 2.56
N VAL A 289 2.71 20.58 2.39
CA VAL A 289 3.28 19.39 3.01
C VAL A 289 3.40 19.56 4.52
N LEU A 290 3.89 20.73 4.98
CA LEU A 290 4.02 21.05 6.40
C LEU A 290 2.69 20.89 7.14
N GLU A 291 1.63 21.56 6.63
CA GLU A 291 0.31 21.55 7.26
C GLU A 291 -0.34 20.17 7.20
N THR A 292 -0.20 19.44 6.10
CA THR A 292 -0.71 18.09 5.97
C THR A 292 -0.09 17.16 7.02
N VAL A 293 1.23 17.14 7.11
CA VAL A 293 1.96 16.25 8.03
C VAL A 293 1.69 16.64 9.48
N ARG A 294 1.78 17.93 9.81
CA ARG A 294 1.55 18.43 11.18
C ARG A 294 0.18 18.01 11.69
N ARG A 295 -0.88 18.28 10.91
CA ARG A 295 -2.27 17.96 11.30
C ARG A 295 -2.49 16.45 11.46
N ILE A 296 -1.96 15.62 10.57
CA ILE A 296 -2.09 14.17 10.71
C ILE A 296 -1.34 13.69 11.94
N ARG A 297 -0.13 14.18 12.21
CA ARG A 297 0.62 13.82 13.42
C ARG A 297 -0.10 14.21 14.71
N GLU A 298 -0.67 15.42 14.77
CA GLU A 298 -1.47 15.87 15.90
C GLU A 298 -2.68 14.95 16.15
N ARG A 299 -3.39 14.58 15.09
CA ARG A 299 -4.57 13.70 15.16
C ARG A 299 -4.22 12.24 15.40
N ALA A 300 -3.05 11.79 14.98
CA ALA A 300 -2.54 10.45 15.21
C ALA A 300 -1.88 10.25 16.58
N ALA A 301 -1.80 11.28 17.42
CA ALA A 301 -1.04 11.27 18.68
C ALA A 301 -1.50 10.21 19.70
N HIS A 302 -2.70 9.67 19.57
CA HIS A 302 -3.23 8.59 20.41
C HIS A 302 -2.88 7.18 19.88
N GLY A 303 -2.24 7.08 18.70
CA GLY A 303 -1.79 5.83 18.10
C GLY A 303 -0.27 5.71 18.10
N THR A 304 0.22 4.61 17.55
CA THR A 304 1.67 4.34 17.41
C THR A 304 2.19 4.66 16.00
N ALA A 305 1.29 4.99 15.07
CA ALA A 305 1.65 5.20 13.67
C ALA A 305 2.55 6.42 13.48
N ARG A 306 3.60 6.23 12.71
CA ARG A 306 4.47 7.30 12.23
C ARG A 306 3.91 7.87 10.93
N VAL A 307 4.10 9.17 10.68
CA VAL A 307 3.60 9.82 9.46
C VAL A 307 4.74 9.95 8.44
N ARG A 308 4.51 9.50 7.20
CA ARG A 308 5.47 9.55 6.12
C ARG A 308 4.75 9.93 4.82
N PRO A 309 4.79 11.22 4.41
CA PRO A 309 4.03 11.70 3.27
C PRO A 309 4.56 11.21 1.94
N TRP A 310 3.67 11.03 1.00
CA TRP A 310 3.95 11.09 -0.42
C TRP A 310 4.07 12.54 -0.86
N ILE A 311 5.12 12.89 -1.57
CA ILE A 311 5.40 14.23 -2.09
C ILE A 311 5.54 14.21 -3.61
N GLN A 312 5.29 15.36 -4.25
CA GLN A 312 5.11 15.50 -5.69
C GLN A 312 6.42 15.78 -6.42
N ASP A 313 6.75 14.95 -7.43
CA ASP A 313 7.79 15.23 -8.43
C ASP A 313 7.25 15.04 -9.85
N PHE A 314 6.13 15.69 -10.14
CA PHE A 314 5.50 15.68 -11.45
C PHE A 314 4.84 17.03 -11.72
N ARG A 315 4.67 17.36 -13.02
CA ARG A 315 4.01 18.60 -13.43
C ARG A 315 2.60 18.70 -12.85
N ASP A 316 2.24 19.89 -12.37
CA ASP A 316 0.88 20.19 -11.94
C ASP A 316 -0.16 19.85 -13.04
N TYR A 317 -1.29 19.27 -12.63
CA TYR A 317 -2.38 18.91 -13.52
C TYR A 317 -3.67 19.68 -13.23
N ALA A 318 -3.75 20.36 -12.09
CA ALA A 318 -5.01 20.89 -11.56
C ALA A 318 -5.12 22.43 -11.61
N PHE A 319 -4.02 23.17 -11.54
CA PHE A 319 -4.00 24.63 -11.41
C PHE A 319 -3.38 25.31 -12.62
N ASP A 320 -2.09 25.60 -12.58
CA ASP A 320 -1.40 26.45 -13.57
C ASP A 320 -0.39 25.70 -14.45
N ARG A 321 -0.35 24.36 -14.33
CA ARG A 321 0.52 23.49 -15.12
C ARG A 321 2.02 23.70 -14.90
N ARG A 322 2.41 24.34 -13.79
CA ARG A 322 3.84 24.54 -13.46
C ARG A 322 4.58 23.22 -13.35
N ALA A 323 5.86 23.27 -13.66
CA ALA A 323 6.76 22.16 -13.38
C ALA A 323 7.05 22.10 -11.87
N PHE A 324 7.14 20.89 -11.33
CA PHE A 324 7.75 20.63 -10.04
C PHE A 324 9.16 20.15 -10.32
N GLY A 325 10.14 21.00 -9.98
CA GLY A 325 11.54 20.75 -10.19
C GLY A 325 12.31 20.68 -8.87
N VAL A 326 13.58 20.96 -8.92
CA VAL A 326 14.48 20.84 -7.76
C VAL A 326 14.01 21.68 -6.58
N SER A 327 13.60 22.92 -6.80
CA SER A 327 13.16 23.85 -5.76
C SER A 327 11.90 23.38 -5.06
N GLU A 328 10.88 22.97 -5.82
CA GLU A 328 9.60 22.50 -5.29
C GLU A 328 9.75 21.15 -4.55
N VAL A 329 10.56 20.24 -5.09
CA VAL A 329 10.84 18.94 -4.45
C VAL A 329 11.59 19.17 -3.14
N ARG A 330 12.65 19.98 -3.12
CA ARG A 330 13.40 20.28 -1.87
C ARG A 330 12.54 20.99 -0.84
N ALA A 331 11.67 21.92 -1.25
CA ALA A 331 10.74 22.58 -0.35
C ALA A 331 9.82 21.58 0.36
N GLN A 332 9.28 20.59 -0.39
CA GLN A 332 8.44 19.52 0.17
C GLN A 332 9.24 18.59 1.10
N MET A 333 10.46 18.20 0.73
CA MET A 333 11.34 17.37 1.58
C MET A 333 11.65 18.08 2.91
N LYS A 334 12.00 19.38 2.83
CA LYS A 334 12.22 20.21 4.01
C LYS A 334 10.98 20.30 4.88
N ALA A 335 9.82 20.53 4.30
CA ALA A 335 8.54 20.61 5.03
C ALA A 335 8.20 19.31 5.76
N ALA A 336 8.41 18.16 5.13
CA ALA A 336 8.24 16.86 5.77
C ALA A 336 9.17 16.69 6.99
N HIS A 337 10.43 17.10 6.85
CA HIS A 337 11.41 17.10 7.95
C HIS A 337 10.96 18.04 9.09
N ASP A 338 10.67 19.30 8.78
CA ASP A 338 10.29 20.33 9.74
C ASP A 338 9.00 19.99 10.49
N ALA A 339 8.08 19.27 9.83
CA ALA A 339 6.87 18.72 10.44
C ALA A 339 7.13 17.46 11.29
N GLY A 340 8.35 16.94 11.34
CA GLY A 340 8.74 15.75 12.09
C GLY A 340 8.20 14.44 11.49
N ALA A 341 8.12 14.35 10.17
CA ALA A 341 7.76 13.11 9.49
C ALA A 341 8.83 12.04 9.65
N ALA A 342 8.44 10.77 9.50
CA ALA A 342 9.37 9.62 9.45
C ALA A 342 10.07 9.46 8.08
N GLY A 343 10.31 10.56 7.41
CA GLY A 343 10.83 10.65 6.07
C GLY A 343 9.76 11.05 5.05
N TRP A 344 9.98 10.67 3.79
CA TRP A 344 9.11 11.00 2.67
C TRP A 344 9.24 9.96 1.56
N MET A 345 8.24 9.92 0.69
CA MET A 345 8.22 9.09 -0.52
C MET A 345 7.90 9.98 -1.71
N LEU A 346 8.77 9.97 -2.72
CA LEU A 346 8.65 10.83 -3.89
C LEU A 346 7.85 10.11 -4.98
N TRP A 347 6.76 10.73 -5.42
CA TRP A 347 5.88 10.20 -6.44
C TRP A 347 6.15 10.84 -7.80
N ASN A 348 6.40 10.00 -8.79
CA ASN A 348 6.31 10.37 -10.21
C ASN A 348 5.72 9.20 -10.99
N PRO A 349 4.57 9.36 -11.67
CA PRO A 349 3.90 8.25 -12.38
C PRO A 349 4.71 7.70 -13.55
N ARG A 350 5.72 8.45 -14.04
CA ARG A 350 6.63 8.03 -15.11
C ARG A 350 7.97 7.52 -14.58
N ASN A 351 8.15 7.48 -13.26
CA ASN A 351 9.40 7.10 -12.57
C ASN A 351 10.63 7.93 -13.02
N ARG A 352 10.42 9.23 -13.31
CA ARG A 352 11.45 10.20 -13.68
C ARG A 352 11.56 11.25 -12.60
N TYR A 353 12.72 11.32 -11.94
CA TYR A 353 12.90 12.10 -10.73
C TYR A 353 13.86 13.27 -10.94
N SER A 354 13.67 14.34 -10.19
CA SER A 354 14.54 15.52 -10.12
C SER A 354 15.82 15.17 -9.36
N VAL A 355 16.80 14.61 -10.07
CA VAL A 355 18.03 14.01 -9.51
C VAL A 355 18.80 14.97 -8.62
N GLU A 356 18.92 16.23 -9.04
CA GLU A 356 19.62 17.28 -8.30
C GLU A 356 18.94 17.61 -6.96
N ALA A 357 17.63 17.35 -6.84
CA ALA A 357 16.92 17.48 -5.59
C ALA A 357 17.30 16.40 -4.58
N LEU A 358 17.68 15.22 -5.06
CA LEU A 358 18.06 14.04 -4.28
C LEU A 358 19.55 13.97 -3.94
N ALA A 359 20.36 14.89 -4.44
CA ALA A 359 21.78 14.95 -4.09
C ALA A 359 21.93 15.30 -2.60
N PRO A 360 22.86 14.65 -1.87
CA PRO A 360 23.16 15.01 -0.49
C PRO A 360 23.44 16.53 -0.38
N GLU A 361 22.90 17.15 0.65
CA GLU A 361 23.24 18.54 0.95
C GLU A 361 24.76 18.63 1.16
N ARG A 362 25.44 19.45 0.35
CA ARG A 362 26.82 19.75 0.62
C ARG A 362 26.88 20.47 1.97
N PRO A 363 27.75 20.04 2.91
CA PRO A 363 27.92 20.79 4.13
C PRO A 363 28.23 22.23 3.75
N SER A 364 27.44 23.17 4.30
CA SER A 364 27.71 24.59 4.11
C SER A 364 29.15 24.86 4.51
N SER A 365 30.00 25.21 3.54
CA SER A 365 31.30 25.74 3.86
C SER A 365 31.04 27.04 4.63
N THR A 366 31.07 26.97 5.94
CA THR A 366 31.18 28.14 6.82
C THR A 366 32.45 28.90 6.39
N ARG A 367 32.22 30.02 5.70
CA ARG A 367 33.25 31.03 5.50
C ARG A 367 33.32 31.92 6.71
#